data_b2d189d2d40d011a791c8d4aef145a39
#
_entry.id   b2d189d2d40d011a791c8d4aef145a39
#
_cell.length_a   1.000
_cell.length_b   1.000
_cell.length_c   1.000
_cell.angle_alpha   90.00
_cell.angle_beta   90.00
_cell.angle_gamma   90.00
#
_symmetry.space_group_name_H-M   'P 1'
#
loop_
_entity.id
_entity.type
_entity.pdbx_description
1 polymer ?
#
loop_
_entity_poly.entity_id
_entity_poly.type
_entity_poly.pdbx_seq_one_letter_code
_entity_poly.pdbx_strand_id
1 'polypeptide(L)'
;MASIRVASTSFTLRASASPSSSFSSSYCNFSASVFTKFEFGLSWRGKRMAHSITRAALGLTEPKQIDPPKIAFSAKEIDLVEWKGDILAVGVTEKDMERDENSAFKNVILQKLDLHLGGLLSEASSEEDFTGKAGQSTVLRLPGVGSKRVGLIGLGGASARTAYRSLGESVAAAAKSSRGINVAITLASSEGIAAELKPSTASAIATGAILGTFDDNRFKSESKKPSLQSIDILGLGIGPEIEKKLKYAEDVCSGIILGKELVNAPANVLTPGVLAEEATRIASDHSDVFTVKILDEEQCKELKMGSFLAVGAASCNPPHFIHLCYKPPGGTVRTKLALVGKGLTFDCGGYNIKTGPGSMIELMKFDMGGSAAVLGAAKSLGKIKPDGVEVHFIVAACENMISGTGMRPGDILTASNGKTIEVNNTDAEGRLTLADALVYACTQGAEKIVDLATLTGACIVALGPSIAGVFTPSDDLAEEMSRASENSGEKLWRLPLEETYWESMKSGVADMVNTGGRQGGSITAALFLKQFVDEKVQWMHIDMAGPVWNDKKKSATGFGVSTLVEWVIKNSS
;
A
#
# COMPACT_ATOMS: atom_id res chain seq x y z
N MET A 1 -13.05 51.19 30.15
CA MET A 1 -14.38 51.82 30.29
C MET A 1 -15.11 51.69 28.97
N ALA A 2 -16.10 50.80 28.92
CA ALA A 2 -17.33 50.85 28.13
C ALA A 2 -18.03 49.48 28.27
N SER A 3 -19.02 49.45 29.14
CA SER A 3 -19.90 48.29 29.37
C SER A 3 -20.99 48.27 28.30
N ILE A 4 -21.23 47.12 27.70
CA ILE A 4 -22.44 46.86 26.91
C ILE A 4 -23.23 45.76 27.61
N ARG A 5 -24.46 46.13 28.02
CA ARG A 5 -25.49 45.25 28.58
C ARG A 5 -26.13 44.45 27.44
N VAL A 6 -26.30 43.16 27.67
CA VAL A 6 -27.13 42.27 26.81
C VAL A 6 -28.45 42.03 27.55
N ALA A 7 -29.57 42.36 26.89
CA ALA A 7 -30.92 42.12 27.36
C ALA A 7 -31.36 40.68 27.06
N SER A 8 -31.89 39.99 28.05
CA SER A 8 -32.54 38.71 27.96
C SER A 8 -34.01 38.86 27.60
N THR A 9 -34.48 38.21 26.56
CA THR A 9 -35.92 38.03 26.26
C THR A 9 -36.27 36.56 26.37
N SER A 10 -37.03 36.25 27.39
CA SER A 10 -37.66 34.95 27.61
C SER A 10 -38.99 34.86 26.83
N PHE A 11 -39.13 33.79 26.02
CA PHE A 11 -40.44 33.42 25.44
C PHE A 11 -40.93 32.15 26.13
N THR A 12 -42.08 32.27 26.80
CA THR A 12 -42.91 31.20 27.37
C THR A 12 -43.95 30.78 26.34
N LEU A 13 -43.97 29.49 25.97
CA LEU A 13 -45.05 28.88 25.21
C LEU A 13 -45.88 27.97 26.15
N ARG A 14 -47.17 28.35 26.27
CA ARG A 14 -48.19 27.58 26.99
C ARG A 14 -48.65 26.37 26.18
N ALA A 15 -48.74 25.25 26.83
CA ALA A 15 -49.45 24.05 26.35
C ALA A 15 -50.97 24.22 26.55
N SER A 16 -51.78 23.81 25.57
CA SER A 16 -53.19 23.51 25.73
C SER A 16 -53.47 22.09 25.20
N ALA A 17 -54.02 21.30 26.07
CA ALA A 17 -54.42 19.93 25.79
C ALA A 17 -55.93 19.85 25.40
N SER A 18 -56.26 18.83 24.63
CA SER A 18 -57.34 17.84 24.68
C SER A 18 -58.29 17.82 23.47
N PRO A 19 -59.18 16.77 23.30
CA PRO A 19 -58.93 15.34 23.30
C PRO A 19 -59.65 14.56 22.14
N SER A 20 -59.30 13.27 22.04
CA SER A 20 -60.18 12.14 21.57
C SER A 20 -60.74 12.10 20.15
N SER A 21 -60.39 11.06 19.40
CA SER A 21 -61.36 10.16 18.78
C SER A 21 -60.70 8.84 18.35
N SER A 22 -61.29 7.76 18.81
CA SER A 22 -61.12 6.36 18.44
C SER A 22 -61.45 6.09 16.97
N PHE A 23 -60.67 5.26 16.28
CA PHE A 23 -61.18 4.46 15.17
C PHE A 23 -60.46 3.10 15.07
N SER A 24 -61.34 2.13 14.83
CA SER A 24 -61.24 0.69 14.88
C SER A 24 -60.30 0.02 13.87
N SER A 25 -59.81 -1.15 14.30
CA SER A 25 -59.18 -2.22 13.53
C SER A 25 -60.05 -2.72 12.37
N SER A 26 -59.42 -2.94 11.20
CA SER A 26 -59.98 -3.84 10.19
C SER A 26 -58.88 -4.79 9.70
N TYR A 27 -59.03 -6.04 10.07
CA TYR A 27 -58.30 -7.18 9.52
C TYR A 27 -58.72 -7.41 8.07
N CYS A 28 -57.75 -7.55 7.16
CA CYS A 28 -57.95 -8.22 5.88
C CYS A 28 -57.01 -9.41 5.77
N ASN A 29 -57.61 -10.60 5.94
CA ASN A 29 -57.05 -11.88 5.55
C ASN A 29 -56.98 -11.98 4.02
N PHE A 30 -55.81 -12.33 3.47
CA PHE A 30 -55.73 -12.96 2.16
C PHE A 30 -54.98 -14.29 2.25
N SER A 31 -55.68 -15.31 1.79
CA SER A 31 -55.34 -16.73 1.85
C SER A 31 -54.23 -17.08 0.84
N ALA A 32 -53.42 -18.03 1.28
CA ALA A 32 -52.43 -18.76 0.48
C ALA A 32 -53.12 -19.64 -0.59
N SER A 33 -52.58 -19.63 -1.80
CA SER A 33 -52.56 -20.83 -2.64
C SER A 33 -51.62 -20.67 -3.83
N VAL A 34 -50.97 -21.80 -4.14
CA VAL A 34 -50.26 -22.23 -5.33
C VAL A 34 -48.73 -22.07 -5.30
N PHE A 35 -48.10 -23.09 -4.74
CA PHE A 35 -46.72 -23.50 -5.05
C PHE A 35 -46.71 -24.25 -6.39
N THR A 36 -45.97 -23.75 -7.36
CA THR A 36 -45.42 -24.59 -8.43
C THR A 36 -43.88 -24.47 -8.38
N LYS A 37 -43.25 -25.62 -8.13
CA LYS A 37 -41.80 -25.79 -8.21
C LYS A 37 -41.33 -25.49 -9.63
N PHE A 38 -40.42 -24.54 -9.73
CA PHE A 38 -39.46 -24.46 -10.86
C PHE A 38 -38.05 -24.42 -10.27
N GLU A 39 -37.33 -25.53 -10.44
CA GLU A 39 -35.90 -25.56 -10.25
C GLU A 39 -35.28 -24.82 -11.42
N PHE A 40 -34.62 -23.69 -11.15
CA PHE A 40 -33.68 -23.07 -12.07
C PHE A 40 -32.33 -22.93 -11.37
N GLY A 41 -31.36 -23.63 -11.92
CA GLY A 41 -29.96 -23.42 -11.59
C GLY A 41 -29.56 -21.96 -11.86
N LEU A 42 -29.42 -21.17 -10.80
CA LEU A 42 -28.92 -19.81 -10.88
C LEU A 42 -27.39 -19.85 -11.01
N SER A 43 -26.92 -19.60 -12.22
CA SER A 43 -25.50 -19.39 -12.51
C SER A 43 -25.00 -18.17 -11.73
N TRP A 44 -23.74 -18.21 -11.35
CA TRP A 44 -22.98 -17.17 -10.63
C TRP A 44 -23.11 -15.72 -11.20
N ARG A 45 -23.62 -15.55 -12.39
CA ARG A 45 -23.89 -14.23 -13.00
C ARG A 45 -25.02 -13.44 -12.32
N GLY A 46 -25.99 -14.10 -11.67
CA GLY A 46 -27.13 -13.42 -11.07
C GLY A 46 -26.81 -12.58 -9.83
N LYS A 47 -25.83 -13.00 -9.01
CA LYS A 47 -25.43 -12.25 -7.80
C LYS A 47 -24.66 -10.96 -8.11
N ARG A 48 -23.86 -10.92 -9.20
CA ARG A 48 -23.20 -9.67 -9.65
C ARG A 48 -24.19 -8.60 -10.12
N MET A 49 -25.28 -9.01 -10.83
CA MET A 49 -26.32 -8.06 -11.25
C MET A 49 -27.09 -7.44 -10.08
N ALA A 50 -27.39 -8.20 -9.03
CA ALA A 50 -28.11 -7.66 -7.87
C ALA A 50 -27.29 -6.60 -7.10
N HIS A 51 -25.97 -6.80 -6.96
CA HIS A 51 -25.08 -5.81 -6.32
C HIS A 51 -24.86 -4.56 -7.18
N SER A 52 -24.76 -4.72 -8.51
CA SER A 52 -24.60 -3.57 -9.42
C SER A 52 -25.88 -2.72 -9.49
N ILE A 53 -27.04 -3.35 -9.47
CA ILE A 53 -28.34 -2.65 -9.46
C ILE A 53 -28.52 -1.84 -8.18
N THR A 54 -28.12 -2.38 -7.02
CA THR A 54 -28.24 -1.67 -5.74
C THR A 54 -27.29 -0.47 -5.67
N ARG A 55 -26.06 -0.60 -6.17
CA ARG A 55 -25.09 0.51 -6.25
C ARG A 55 -25.53 1.61 -7.22
N ALA A 56 -25.99 1.23 -8.42
CA ALA A 56 -26.52 2.18 -9.41
C ALA A 56 -27.76 2.92 -8.90
N ALA A 57 -28.67 2.25 -8.18
CA ALA A 57 -29.86 2.85 -7.58
C ALA A 57 -29.59 3.90 -6.50
N LEU A 58 -28.42 3.81 -5.81
CA LEU A 58 -27.98 4.77 -4.81
C LEU A 58 -27.12 5.89 -5.36
N GLY A 59 -26.85 5.93 -6.67
CA GLY A 59 -25.98 6.93 -7.31
C GLY A 59 -24.52 6.85 -6.86
N LEU A 60 -24.08 5.70 -6.36
CA LEU A 60 -22.69 5.48 -5.94
C LEU A 60 -21.77 5.41 -7.16
N THR A 61 -20.58 5.99 -7.01
CA THR A 61 -19.57 5.99 -8.05
C THR A 61 -19.01 4.59 -8.27
N GLU A 62 -19.10 4.09 -9.49
CA GLU A 62 -18.38 2.87 -9.89
C GLU A 62 -17.01 3.24 -10.47
N PRO A 63 -15.93 2.58 -10.02
CA PRO A 63 -14.60 2.83 -10.57
C PRO A 63 -14.52 2.35 -12.01
N LYS A 64 -13.93 3.16 -12.90
CA LYS A 64 -13.61 2.73 -14.25
C LYS A 64 -12.58 1.62 -14.22
N GLN A 65 -12.70 0.67 -15.10
CA GLN A 65 -11.66 -0.31 -15.31
C GLN A 65 -10.49 0.34 -16.06
N ILE A 66 -9.31 0.38 -15.44
CA ILE A 66 -8.09 0.91 -16.04
C ILE A 66 -7.09 -0.24 -16.12
N ASP A 67 -6.59 -0.52 -17.32
CA ASP A 67 -5.49 -1.46 -17.47
C ASP A 67 -4.21 -0.87 -16.87
N PRO A 68 -3.43 -1.64 -16.09
CA PRO A 68 -2.13 -1.20 -15.64
C PRO A 68 -1.20 -0.88 -16.84
N PRO A 69 -0.22 0.03 -16.66
CA PRO A 69 0.71 0.36 -17.73
C PRO A 69 1.40 -0.88 -18.29
N LYS A 70 1.31 -1.07 -19.60
CA LYS A 70 2.02 -2.15 -20.32
C LYS A 70 3.19 -1.52 -21.05
N ILE A 71 4.39 -1.64 -20.48
CA ILE A 71 5.64 -1.15 -21.07
C ILE A 71 6.49 -2.36 -21.43
N ALA A 72 6.89 -2.47 -22.69
CA ALA A 72 7.83 -3.50 -23.12
C ALA A 72 9.25 -3.09 -22.74
N PHE A 73 9.92 -3.90 -21.93
CA PHE A 73 11.33 -3.69 -21.58
C PHE A 73 12.22 -4.59 -22.39
N SER A 74 13.35 -4.04 -22.87
CA SER A 74 14.44 -4.82 -23.45
C SER A 74 15.80 -4.28 -23.04
N ALA A 75 16.77 -5.16 -22.86
CA ALA A 75 18.17 -4.78 -22.66
C ALA A 75 18.89 -4.90 -24.02
N LYS A 76 19.67 -3.87 -24.37
CA LYS A 76 20.36 -3.81 -25.66
C LYS A 76 21.78 -3.30 -25.49
N GLU A 77 22.70 -3.89 -26.26
CA GLU A 77 24.05 -3.39 -26.46
C GLU A 77 24.11 -2.75 -27.86
N ILE A 78 23.75 -1.48 -27.94
CA ILE A 78 23.75 -0.68 -29.15
C ILE A 78 24.42 0.67 -28.87
N ASP A 79 25.08 1.24 -29.87
CA ASP A 79 25.65 2.57 -29.75
C ASP A 79 24.54 3.62 -29.49
N LEU A 80 24.77 4.48 -28.49
CA LEU A 80 23.80 5.48 -28.04
C LEU A 80 23.40 6.44 -29.16
N VAL A 81 24.35 6.80 -30.04
CA VAL A 81 24.10 7.73 -31.14
C VAL A 81 23.33 7.09 -32.31
N GLU A 82 23.38 5.76 -32.43
CA GLU A 82 22.67 5.00 -33.45
C GLU A 82 21.26 4.59 -33.01
N TRP A 83 20.98 4.61 -31.71
CA TRP A 83 19.68 4.25 -31.20
C TRP A 83 18.58 5.20 -31.70
N LYS A 84 17.48 4.66 -32.22
CA LYS A 84 16.38 5.41 -32.82
C LYS A 84 15.13 5.33 -31.98
N GLY A 85 14.60 6.48 -31.58
CA GLY A 85 13.38 6.57 -30.80
C GLY A 85 12.99 8.01 -30.45
N ASP A 86 12.13 8.15 -29.43
CA ASP A 86 11.62 9.47 -29.07
C ASP A 86 12.51 10.20 -28.06
N ILE A 87 13.07 9.47 -27.08
CA ILE A 87 13.91 10.04 -26.03
C ILE A 87 15.06 9.08 -25.73
N LEU A 88 16.28 9.58 -25.76
CA LEU A 88 17.47 8.95 -25.17
C LEU A 88 17.70 9.61 -23.81
N ALA A 89 17.40 8.93 -22.71
CA ALA A 89 17.58 9.41 -21.35
C ALA A 89 18.92 8.93 -20.78
N VAL A 90 19.73 9.84 -20.27
CA VAL A 90 21.03 9.57 -19.66
C VAL A 90 20.96 9.91 -18.17
N GLY A 91 21.08 8.89 -17.30
CA GLY A 91 21.23 9.10 -15.87
C GLY A 91 22.67 9.53 -15.57
N VAL A 92 22.81 10.67 -14.91
CA VAL A 92 24.13 11.28 -14.62
C VAL A 92 24.26 11.63 -13.15
N THR A 93 25.44 11.37 -12.59
CA THR A 93 25.80 11.83 -11.24
C THR A 93 26.44 13.22 -11.31
N GLU A 94 26.61 13.89 -10.16
CA GLU A 94 27.33 15.16 -10.10
C GLU A 94 28.77 15.01 -10.61
N LYS A 95 29.41 13.87 -10.36
CA LYS A 95 30.76 13.54 -10.84
C LYS A 95 30.80 13.38 -12.36
N ASP A 96 29.78 12.83 -13.00
CA ASP A 96 29.72 12.67 -14.45
C ASP A 96 29.65 14.02 -15.18
N MET A 97 29.17 15.06 -14.50
CA MET A 97 29.09 16.42 -15.05
C MET A 97 30.39 17.22 -14.95
N GLU A 98 31.45 16.65 -14.35
CA GLU A 98 32.74 17.32 -14.31
C GLU A 98 33.29 17.60 -15.71
N ARG A 99 33.93 18.77 -15.86
CA ARG A 99 34.55 19.24 -17.12
C ARG A 99 36.05 19.35 -16.99
N ASP A 100 36.72 19.26 -18.11
CA ASP A 100 38.16 19.51 -18.21
C ASP A 100 38.47 21.02 -18.39
N GLU A 101 39.76 21.36 -18.58
CA GLU A 101 40.24 22.73 -18.78
C GLU A 101 39.68 23.39 -20.06
N ASN A 102 39.21 22.59 -21.02
CA ASN A 102 38.61 23.03 -22.28
C ASN A 102 37.07 23.07 -22.21
N SER A 103 36.50 22.94 -21.00
CA SER A 103 35.04 22.86 -20.76
C SER A 103 34.35 21.65 -21.38
N ALA A 104 35.09 20.61 -21.81
CA ALA A 104 34.53 19.35 -22.30
C ALA A 104 34.20 18.41 -21.14
N PHE A 105 33.17 17.58 -21.30
CA PHE A 105 32.85 16.55 -20.30
C PHE A 105 34.00 15.57 -20.13
N LYS A 106 34.37 15.26 -18.89
CA LYS A 106 35.35 14.19 -18.59
C LYS A 106 34.74 12.79 -18.77
N ASN A 107 33.42 12.67 -18.58
CA ASN A 107 32.72 11.41 -18.77
C ASN A 107 32.66 11.03 -20.25
N VAL A 108 33.11 9.81 -20.58
CA VAL A 108 33.30 9.32 -21.96
C VAL A 108 31.97 9.26 -22.72
N ILE A 109 30.87 8.86 -22.05
CA ILE A 109 29.54 8.78 -22.66
C ILE A 109 29.00 10.18 -22.98
N LEU A 110 29.11 11.11 -22.04
CA LEU A 110 28.68 12.49 -22.26
C LEU A 110 29.54 13.18 -23.31
N GLN A 111 30.87 12.98 -23.29
CA GLN A 111 31.79 13.52 -24.30
C GLN A 111 31.42 13.01 -25.70
N LYS A 112 31.16 11.70 -25.86
CA LYS A 112 30.76 11.11 -27.14
C LYS A 112 29.45 11.69 -27.65
N LEU A 113 28.42 11.84 -26.78
CA LEU A 113 27.16 12.45 -27.15
C LEU A 113 27.31 13.91 -27.53
N ASP A 114 28.07 14.68 -26.75
CA ASP A 114 28.28 16.11 -26.98
C ASP A 114 29.05 16.37 -28.31
N LEU A 115 30.07 15.56 -28.60
CA LEU A 115 30.77 15.62 -29.88
C LEU A 115 29.83 15.38 -31.08
N HIS A 116 28.95 14.38 -30.97
CA HIS A 116 27.94 14.06 -32.03
C HIS A 116 26.90 15.17 -32.20
N LEU A 117 26.61 15.87 -31.10
CA LEU A 117 25.67 17.00 -31.06
C LEU A 117 26.33 18.35 -31.36
N GLY A 118 27.63 18.36 -31.69
CA GLY A 118 28.37 19.58 -32.04
C GLY A 118 28.56 20.57 -30.88
N GLY A 119 28.64 20.07 -29.63
CA GLY A 119 28.79 20.88 -28.42
C GLY A 119 27.47 21.35 -27.78
N LEU A 120 26.33 21.08 -28.41
CA LEU A 120 25.02 21.56 -27.95
C LEU A 120 24.59 20.96 -26.58
N LEU A 121 25.04 19.75 -26.24
CA LEU A 121 24.73 19.15 -24.94
C LEU A 121 25.44 19.91 -23.80
N SER A 122 26.66 20.27 -24.03
CA SER A 122 27.50 21.05 -23.13
C SER A 122 26.92 22.45 -22.89
N GLU A 123 26.55 23.14 -23.99
CA GLU A 123 25.95 24.47 -23.97
C GLU A 123 24.61 24.44 -23.19
N ALA A 124 23.70 23.59 -23.60
CA ALA A 124 22.36 23.47 -22.97
C ALA A 124 22.43 23.08 -21.49
N SER A 125 23.35 22.17 -21.10
CA SER A 125 23.49 21.81 -19.69
C SER A 125 24.00 22.98 -18.84
N SER A 126 24.77 23.91 -19.43
CA SER A 126 25.24 25.13 -18.75
C SER A 126 24.13 26.18 -18.65
N GLU A 127 23.37 26.40 -19.72
CA GLU A 127 22.25 27.36 -19.73
C GLU A 127 21.14 26.96 -18.74
N GLU A 128 20.90 25.67 -18.55
CA GLU A 128 19.90 25.12 -17.64
C GLU A 128 20.43 24.92 -16.19
N ASP A 129 21.65 25.35 -15.88
CA ASP A 129 22.33 25.11 -14.59
C ASP A 129 22.23 23.63 -14.15
N PHE A 130 22.30 22.71 -15.12
CA PHE A 130 22.18 21.28 -14.85
C PHE A 130 23.51 20.72 -14.34
N THR A 131 23.54 20.28 -13.09
CA THR A 131 24.75 19.80 -12.40
C THR A 131 24.71 18.32 -12.02
N GLY A 132 23.67 17.58 -12.43
CA GLY A 132 23.51 16.17 -12.08
C GLY A 132 22.96 15.90 -10.68
N LYS A 133 22.55 16.94 -9.93
CA LYS A 133 21.93 16.79 -8.60
C LYS A 133 20.63 16.01 -8.69
N ALA A 134 20.36 15.23 -7.64
CA ALA A 134 19.11 14.48 -7.54
C ALA A 134 17.89 15.39 -7.70
N GLY A 135 16.94 14.98 -8.56
CA GLY A 135 15.73 15.74 -8.86
C GLY A 135 15.86 16.74 -10.01
N GLN A 136 17.07 17.02 -10.51
CA GLN A 136 17.24 17.79 -11.74
C GLN A 136 16.91 16.91 -12.96
N SER A 137 16.26 17.47 -13.96
CA SER A 137 16.05 16.83 -15.26
C SER A 137 15.90 17.88 -16.33
N THR A 138 16.56 17.69 -17.46
CA THR A 138 16.36 18.49 -18.66
C THR A 138 16.18 17.59 -19.87
N VAL A 139 15.26 17.91 -20.77
CA VAL A 139 14.94 17.11 -21.97
C VAL A 139 14.94 18.04 -23.18
N LEU A 140 15.96 17.92 -23.98
CA LEU A 140 16.29 18.80 -25.09
C LEU A 140 15.93 18.15 -26.43
N ARG A 141 15.41 18.93 -27.35
CA ARG A 141 15.25 18.50 -28.74
C ARG A 141 16.49 18.89 -29.53
N LEU A 142 17.38 17.93 -29.70
CA LEU A 142 18.66 18.14 -30.37
C LEU A 142 18.72 17.32 -31.65
N PRO A 143 19.13 17.91 -32.80
CA PRO A 143 19.44 17.17 -34.02
C PRO A 143 20.78 16.48 -33.91
N GLY A 144 21.07 15.47 -34.72
CA GLY A 144 22.40 14.87 -34.86
C GLY A 144 22.55 13.46 -34.28
N VAL A 145 21.55 12.99 -33.50
CA VAL A 145 21.48 11.59 -33.03
C VAL A 145 20.19 10.92 -33.54
N GLY A 146 20.12 9.59 -33.45
CA GLY A 146 18.95 8.82 -33.89
C GLY A 146 17.68 9.07 -33.07
N SER A 147 17.81 9.60 -31.85
CA SER A 147 16.68 9.99 -31.00
C SER A 147 16.17 11.39 -31.31
N LYS A 148 14.87 11.63 -31.14
CA LYS A 148 14.29 12.97 -31.32
C LYS A 148 14.61 13.94 -30.18
N ARG A 149 14.97 13.43 -29.00
CA ARG A 149 15.32 14.18 -27.80
C ARG A 149 16.41 13.47 -27.02
N VAL A 150 17.23 14.24 -26.35
CA VAL A 150 18.18 13.76 -25.34
C VAL A 150 17.77 14.33 -23.98
N GLY A 151 17.65 13.47 -22.97
CA GLY A 151 17.31 13.85 -21.60
C GLY A 151 18.49 13.58 -20.67
N LEU A 152 18.91 14.57 -19.90
CA LEU A 152 19.82 14.40 -18.77
C LEU A 152 19.00 14.34 -17.47
N ILE A 153 19.22 13.33 -16.65
CA ILE A 153 18.51 13.13 -15.38
C ILE A 153 19.53 12.94 -14.26
N GLY A 154 19.48 13.85 -13.29
CA GLY A 154 20.41 13.87 -12.16
C GLY A 154 20.14 12.78 -11.14
N LEU A 155 21.18 12.02 -10.82
CA LEU A 155 21.20 10.96 -9.82
C LEU A 155 21.74 11.43 -8.46
N GLY A 156 22.36 12.62 -8.41
CA GLY A 156 23.05 13.15 -7.23
C GLY A 156 24.42 12.51 -7.01
N GLY A 157 24.88 12.55 -5.77
CA GLY A 157 26.21 12.04 -5.39
C GLY A 157 26.29 10.53 -5.13
N ALA A 158 25.18 9.80 -5.17
CA ALA A 158 25.15 8.39 -4.81
C ALA A 158 24.50 7.51 -5.89
N SER A 159 25.18 6.40 -6.22
CA SER A 159 24.63 5.30 -7.03
C SER A 159 23.78 4.35 -6.18
N ALA A 160 22.77 4.86 -5.48
CA ALA A 160 21.88 4.06 -4.68
C ALA A 160 20.69 3.53 -5.52
N ARG A 161 20.13 2.39 -5.15
CA ARG A 161 18.96 1.77 -5.82
C ARG A 161 17.77 2.73 -5.94
N THR A 162 17.58 3.59 -4.94
CA THR A 162 16.55 4.65 -4.95
C THR A 162 16.78 5.69 -6.04
N ALA A 163 18.05 6.04 -6.36
CA ALA A 163 18.36 6.95 -7.44
C ALA A 163 18.00 6.36 -8.81
N TYR A 164 18.25 5.07 -9.03
CA TYR A 164 17.87 4.37 -10.27
C TYR A 164 16.35 4.25 -10.43
N ARG A 165 15.63 4.02 -9.34
CA ARG A 165 14.16 4.07 -9.36
C ARG A 165 13.67 5.48 -9.70
N SER A 166 14.24 6.51 -9.10
CA SER A 166 13.91 7.92 -9.41
C SER A 166 14.23 8.28 -10.86
N LEU A 167 15.29 7.71 -11.45
CA LEU A 167 15.59 7.84 -12.89
C LEU A 167 14.41 7.33 -13.73
N GLY A 168 13.93 6.11 -13.47
CA GLY A 168 12.77 5.55 -14.16
C GLY A 168 11.52 6.41 -14.03
N GLU A 169 11.21 6.92 -12.83
CA GLU A 169 10.07 7.84 -12.60
C GLU A 169 10.24 9.15 -13.41
N SER A 170 11.44 9.72 -13.45
CA SER A 170 11.73 10.95 -14.21
C SER A 170 11.61 10.73 -15.71
N VAL A 171 12.05 9.56 -16.21
CA VAL A 171 11.89 9.17 -17.61
C VAL A 171 10.41 9.04 -17.98
N ALA A 172 9.60 8.41 -17.13
CA ALA A 172 8.15 8.30 -17.34
C ALA A 172 7.49 9.70 -17.39
N ALA A 173 7.90 10.62 -16.52
CA ALA A 173 7.42 12.00 -16.52
C ALA A 173 7.85 12.75 -17.81
N ALA A 174 9.09 12.58 -18.27
CA ALA A 174 9.61 13.15 -19.51
C ALA A 174 8.84 12.59 -20.73
N ALA A 175 8.59 11.29 -20.78
CA ALA A 175 7.80 10.66 -21.83
C ALA A 175 6.35 11.20 -21.85
N LYS A 176 5.73 11.35 -20.68
CA LYS A 176 4.37 11.91 -20.54
C LYS A 176 4.29 13.34 -21.05
N SER A 177 5.25 14.21 -20.68
CA SER A 177 5.26 15.64 -21.09
C SER A 177 5.54 15.81 -22.58
N SER A 178 6.43 15.01 -23.14
CA SER A 178 6.83 15.07 -24.57
C SER A 178 6.02 14.16 -25.49
N ARG A 179 5.08 13.37 -24.96
CA ARG A 179 4.35 12.31 -25.65
C ARG A 179 5.26 11.27 -26.29
N GLY A 180 6.36 10.94 -25.60
CA GLY A 180 7.31 9.92 -26.05
C GLY A 180 6.70 8.52 -25.96
N ILE A 181 6.92 7.70 -26.99
CA ILE A 181 6.41 6.33 -27.10
C ILE A 181 7.53 5.33 -26.82
N ASN A 182 8.67 5.51 -27.50
CA ASN A 182 9.83 4.64 -27.40
C ASN A 182 10.99 5.40 -26.75
N VAL A 183 11.52 4.87 -25.68
CA VAL A 183 12.55 5.52 -24.88
C VAL A 183 13.74 4.58 -24.70
N ALA A 184 14.98 5.12 -24.74
CA ALA A 184 16.14 4.40 -24.22
C ALA A 184 16.61 5.05 -22.93
N ILE A 185 17.16 4.23 -22.04
CA ILE A 185 17.78 4.66 -20.78
C ILE A 185 19.18 4.11 -20.71
N THR A 186 20.14 4.97 -20.44
CA THR A 186 21.52 4.59 -20.12
C THR A 186 22.03 5.34 -18.89
N LEU A 187 23.15 4.89 -18.33
CA LEU A 187 23.84 5.55 -17.24
C LEU A 187 25.20 6.03 -17.74
N ALA A 188 25.54 7.28 -17.48
CA ALA A 188 26.82 7.86 -17.88
C ALA A 188 28.02 7.12 -17.26
N SER A 189 27.84 6.49 -16.10
CA SER A 189 28.85 5.68 -15.39
C SER A 189 28.49 4.19 -15.36
N SER A 190 27.82 3.65 -16.38
CA SER A 190 27.41 2.22 -16.44
C SER A 190 28.57 1.23 -16.36
N GLU A 191 29.76 1.60 -16.84
CA GLU A 191 30.99 0.80 -16.77
C GLU A 191 31.52 0.62 -15.34
N GLY A 192 31.25 1.59 -14.45
CA GLY A 192 31.64 1.52 -13.03
C GLY A 192 30.72 0.65 -12.15
N ILE A 193 29.64 0.13 -12.71
CA ILE A 193 28.71 -0.76 -11.97
C ILE A 193 29.21 -2.19 -12.06
N ALA A 194 29.42 -2.82 -10.90
CA ALA A 194 29.82 -4.24 -10.85
C ALA A 194 28.81 -5.13 -11.60
N ALA A 195 29.29 -6.12 -12.31
CA ALA A 195 28.47 -6.95 -13.22
C ALA A 195 27.26 -7.59 -12.53
N GLU A 196 27.44 -8.05 -11.29
CA GLU A 196 26.40 -8.65 -10.44
C GLU A 196 25.29 -7.67 -10.05
N LEU A 197 25.57 -6.35 -10.04
CA LEU A 197 24.60 -5.31 -9.69
C LEU A 197 23.83 -4.77 -10.91
N LYS A 198 24.32 -4.98 -12.13
CA LYS A 198 23.69 -4.48 -13.36
C LYS A 198 22.23 -4.95 -13.53
N PRO A 199 21.88 -6.26 -13.33
CA PRO A 199 20.49 -6.70 -13.44
C PRO A 199 19.56 -6.07 -12.40
N SER A 200 20.04 -5.86 -11.17
CA SER A 200 19.26 -5.22 -10.11
C SER A 200 19.08 -3.71 -10.36
N THR A 201 20.07 -3.06 -10.97
CA THR A 201 19.98 -1.67 -11.42
C THR A 201 18.92 -1.51 -12.51
N ALA A 202 18.93 -2.38 -13.53
CA ALA A 202 17.92 -2.40 -14.58
C ALA A 202 16.50 -2.61 -14.02
N SER A 203 16.36 -3.54 -13.06
CA SER A 203 15.10 -3.78 -12.36
C SER A 203 14.60 -2.54 -11.60
N ALA A 204 15.48 -1.80 -10.93
CA ALA A 204 15.11 -0.57 -10.22
C ALA A 204 14.63 0.53 -11.19
N ILE A 205 15.31 0.70 -12.33
CA ILE A 205 14.91 1.63 -13.40
C ILE A 205 13.53 1.25 -13.95
N ALA A 206 13.34 -0.03 -14.27
CA ALA A 206 12.06 -0.54 -14.79
C ALA A 206 10.92 -0.32 -13.78
N THR A 207 11.16 -0.62 -12.50
CA THR A 207 10.20 -0.36 -11.41
C THR A 207 9.79 1.11 -11.38
N GLY A 208 10.77 2.02 -11.42
CA GLY A 208 10.51 3.46 -11.43
C GLY A 208 9.69 3.89 -12.65
N ALA A 209 10.01 3.39 -13.84
CA ALA A 209 9.31 3.72 -15.06
C ALA A 209 7.85 3.24 -15.07
N ILE A 210 7.59 2.01 -14.62
CA ILE A 210 6.23 1.48 -14.51
C ILE A 210 5.40 2.32 -13.54
N LEU A 211 5.92 2.56 -12.33
CA LEU A 211 5.22 3.29 -11.28
C LEU A 211 5.06 4.78 -11.59
N GLY A 212 6.04 5.38 -12.31
CA GLY A 212 5.97 6.75 -12.80
C GLY A 212 4.95 6.94 -13.93
N THR A 213 4.63 5.87 -14.66
CA THR A 213 3.62 5.88 -15.73
C THR A 213 2.21 5.63 -15.19
N PHE A 214 2.09 5.03 -14.01
CA PHE A 214 0.80 4.72 -13.40
C PHE A 214 0.15 5.96 -12.80
N ASP A 215 -1.03 6.33 -13.32
CA ASP A 215 -1.94 7.32 -12.75
C ASP A 215 -3.28 6.65 -12.40
N ASP A 216 -3.69 6.70 -11.15
CA ASP A 216 -5.01 6.21 -10.74
C ASP A 216 -6.10 7.23 -11.13
N ASN A 217 -6.69 7.04 -12.28
CA ASN A 217 -7.75 7.88 -12.82
C ASN A 217 -9.13 7.19 -12.81
N ARG A 218 -9.30 6.10 -12.04
CA ARG A 218 -10.54 5.29 -12.01
C ARG A 218 -11.81 6.09 -11.70
N PHE A 219 -11.66 7.18 -10.97
CA PHE A 219 -12.78 8.03 -10.53
C PHE A 219 -12.89 9.35 -11.29
N LYS A 220 -12.02 9.61 -12.28
CA LYS A 220 -12.06 10.84 -13.07
C LYS A 220 -12.93 10.66 -14.32
N SER A 221 -13.68 11.71 -14.70
CA SER A 221 -14.50 11.71 -15.93
C SER A 221 -13.63 11.54 -17.17
N GLU A 222 -12.47 12.21 -17.20
CA GLU A 222 -11.50 12.13 -18.29
C GLU A 222 -10.17 11.55 -17.81
N SER A 223 -9.56 10.72 -18.61
CA SER A 223 -8.22 10.19 -18.39
C SER A 223 -7.45 10.14 -19.71
N LYS A 224 -6.19 10.61 -19.70
CA LYS A 224 -5.29 10.45 -20.84
C LYS A 224 -4.58 9.11 -20.71
N LYS A 225 -4.59 8.30 -21.78
CA LYS A 225 -3.79 7.06 -21.80
C LYS A 225 -2.30 7.42 -21.79
N PRO A 226 -1.46 6.66 -21.06
CA PRO A 226 -0.01 6.80 -21.12
C PRO A 226 0.48 6.64 -22.57
N SER A 227 1.44 7.48 -22.98
CA SER A 227 2.06 7.38 -24.30
C SER A 227 3.20 6.37 -24.37
N LEU A 228 3.91 6.15 -23.26
CA LEU A 228 5.07 5.28 -23.17
C LEU A 228 4.71 3.81 -23.38
N GLN A 229 5.33 3.18 -24.38
CA GLN A 229 5.07 1.79 -24.78
C GLN A 229 6.30 0.89 -24.66
N SER A 230 7.51 1.43 -24.88
CA SER A 230 8.72 0.64 -24.78
C SER A 230 9.87 1.40 -24.15
N ILE A 231 10.70 0.65 -23.42
CA ILE A 231 11.97 1.14 -22.82
C ILE A 231 13.07 0.16 -23.17
N ASP A 232 14.10 0.67 -23.85
CA ASP A 232 15.35 -0.03 -24.09
C ASP A 232 16.39 0.40 -23.02
N ILE A 233 16.89 -0.55 -22.24
CA ILE A 233 17.95 -0.30 -21.26
C ILE A 233 19.29 -0.61 -21.92
N LEU A 234 20.17 0.38 -21.98
CA LEU A 234 21.44 0.32 -22.72
C LEU A 234 22.63 0.29 -21.74
N GLY A 235 23.64 -0.54 -22.06
CA GLY A 235 24.93 -0.58 -21.35
C GLY A 235 24.91 -1.26 -19.98
N LEU A 236 23.83 -1.97 -19.63
CA LEU A 236 23.74 -2.77 -18.40
C LEU A 236 23.88 -4.28 -18.66
N GLY A 237 24.29 -4.68 -19.86
CA GLY A 237 24.36 -6.07 -20.29
C GLY A 237 23.08 -6.57 -20.93
N ILE A 238 23.16 -7.78 -21.47
CA ILE A 238 22.06 -8.53 -22.12
C ILE A 238 22.02 -9.96 -21.58
N GLY A 239 20.93 -10.66 -21.83
CA GLY A 239 20.80 -12.10 -21.54
C GLY A 239 19.82 -12.42 -20.43
N PRO A 240 19.70 -13.72 -20.09
CA PRO A 240 18.60 -14.25 -19.27
C PRO A 240 18.48 -13.61 -17.87
N GLU A 241 19.60 -13.26 -17.23
CA GLU A 241 19.58 -12.72 -15.86
C GLU A 241 18.96 -11.33 -15.82
N ILE A 242 19.25 -10.48 -16.80
CA ILE A 242 18.65 -9.15 -16.86
C ILE A 242 17.18 -9.24 -17.25
N GLU A 243 16.82 -10.11 -18.20
CA GLU A 243 15.43 -10.35 -18.60
C GLU A 243 14.59 -10.84 -17.42
N LYS A 244 15.12 -11.79 -16.64
CA LYS A 244 14.48 -12.27 -15.41
C LYS A 244 14.27 -11.16 -14.39
N LYS A 245 15.22 -10.25 -14.25
CA LYS A 245 15.10 -9.11 -13.32
C LYS A 245 14.14 -8.03 -13.83
N LEU A 246 14.03 -7.82 -15.14
CA LEU A 246 13.02 -6.95 -15.73
C LEU A 246 11.61 -7.52 -15.52
N LYS A 247 11.43 -8.82 -15.75
CA LYS A 247 10.17 -9.52 -15.48
C LYS A 247 9.79 -9.47 -14.00
N TYR A 248 10.76 -9.66 -13.11
CA TYR A 248 10.58 -9.51 -11.66
C TYR A 248 10.07 -8.09 -11.31
N ALA A 249 10.63 -7.03 -11.93
CA ALA A 249 10.15 -5.66 -11.71
C ALA A 249 8.68 -5.50 -12.11
N GLU A 250 8.26 -6.06 -13.26
CA GLU A 250 6.87 -6.04 -13.69
C GLU A 250 5.94 -6.73 -12.69
N ASP A 251 6.34 -7.91 -12.20
CA ASP A 251 5.55 -8.73 -11.29
C ASP A 251 5.39 -8.03 -9.92
N VAL A 252 6.46 -7.45 -9.38
CA VAL A 252 6.41 -6.64 -8.16
C VAL A 252 5.56 -5.38 -8.36
N CYS A 253 5.74 -4.66 -9.47
CA CYS A 253 4.95 -3.46 -9.76
C CYS A 253 3.45 -3.75 -9.86
N SER A 254 3.06 -4.95 -10.33
CA SER A 254 1.64 -5.32 -10.39
C SER A 254 0.98 -5.37 -9.01
N GLY A 255 1.71 -5.79 -7.98
CA GLY A 255 1.24 -5.76 -6.60
C GLY A 255 1.30 -4.36 -5.97
N ILE A 256 2.35 -3.59 -6.26
CA ILE A 256 2.44 -2.18 -5.81
C ILE A 256 1.27 -1.36 -6.37
N ILE A 257 0.94 -1.55 -7.65
CA ILE A 257 -0.21 -0.88 -8.28
C ILE A 257 -1.51 -1.28 -7.60
N LEU A 258 -1.73 -2.57 -7.33
CA LEU A 258 -2.89 -3.01 -6.56
C LEU A 258 -2.94 -2.34 -5.18
N GLY A 259 -1.83 -2.33 -4.43
CA GLY A 259 -1.76 -1.66 -3.13
C GLY A 259 -2.12 -0.18 -3.22
N LYS A 260 -1.65 0.52 -4.26
CA LYS A 260 -2.03 1.92 -4.52
C LYS A 260 -3.51 2.07 -4.86
N GLU A 261 -4.06 1.20 -5.67
CA GLU A 261 -5.48 1.22 -6.05
C GLU A 261 -6.38 1.00 -4.84
N LEU A 262 -6.03 0.08 -3.94
CA LEU A 262 -6.79 -0.19 -2.73
C LEU A 262 -6.79 1.03 -1.80
N VAL A 263 -5.63 1.60 -1.50
CA VAL A 263 -5.52 2.76 -0.59
C VAL A 263 -6.12 4.04 -1.19
N ASN A 264 -6.07 4.23 -2.52
CA ASN A 264 -6.70 5.38 -3.17
C ASN A 264 -8.23 5.29 -3.18
N ALA A 265 -8.78 4.09 -3.18
CA ALA A 265 -10.22 3.88 -3.28
C ALA A 265 -10.95 4.54 -2.10
N PRO A 266 -12.05 5.29 -2.35
CA PRO A 266 -12.86 5.84 -1.27
C PRO A 266 -13.66 4.74 -0.56
N ALA A 267 -14.00 4.94 0.71
CA ALA A 267 -14.65 3.93 1.55
C ALA A 267 -16.03 3.48 1.03
N ASN A 268 -16.74 4.34 0.31
CA ASN A 268 -18.00 3.97 -0.36
C ASN A 268 -17.81 3.01 -1.55
N VAL A 269 -16.57 2.81 -1.99
CA VAL A 269 -16.19 1.85 -3.04
C VAL A 269 -15.48 0.64 -2.44
N LEU A 270 -14.46 0.88 -1.62
CA LEU A 270 -13.70 -0.18 -0.96
C LEU A 270 -14.29 -0.46 0.43
N THR A 271 -15.31 -1.27 0.49
CA THR A 271 -15.89 -1.79 1.73
C THR A 271 -15.15 -3.08 2.16
N PRO A 272 -15.35 -3.58 3.41
CA PRO A 272 -14.77 -4.86 3.84
C PRO A 272 -15.07 -6.02 2.89
N GLY A 273 -16.33 -6.08 2.38
CA GLY A 273 -16.74 -7.10 1.42
C GLY A 273 -16.01 -6.99 0.08
N VAL A 274 -15.79 -5.77 -0.44
CA VAL A 274 -15.03 -5.55 -1.68
C VAL A 274 -13.56 -5.92 -1.51
N LEU A 275 -12.98 -5.68 -0.33
CA LEU A 275 -11.62 -6.11 -0.02
C LEU A 275 -11.52 -7.65 -0.01
N ALA A 276 -12.53 -8.35 0.50
CA ALA A 276 -12.61 -9.82 0.46
C ALA A 276 -12.80 -10.36 -0.97
N GLU A 277 -13.57 -9.66 -1.81
CA GLU A 277 -13.71 -9.99 -3.25
C GLU A 277 -12.37 -9.85 -3.98
N GLU A 278 -11.58 -8.81 -3.67
CA GLU A 278 -10.26 -8.63 -4.27
C GLU A 278 -9.29 -9.74 -3.87
N ALA A 279 -9.28 -10.16 -2.61
CA ALA A 279 -8.50 -11.31 -2.16
C ALA A 279 -8.91 -12.60 -2.89
N THR A 280 -10.22 -12.81 -3.06
CA THR A 280 -10.77 -13.95 -3.82
C THR A 280 -10.33 -13.91 -5.28
N ARG A 281 -10.25 -12.72 -5.90
CA ARG A 281 -9.78 -12.54 -7.26
C ARG A 281 -8.29 -12.90 -7.40
N ILE A 282 -7.45 -12.48 -6.44
CA ILE A 282 -6.03 -12.85 -6.43
C ILE A 282 -5.87 -14.37 -6.39
N ALA A 283 -6.63 -15.06 -5.52
CA ALA A 283 -6.57 -16.51 -5.43
C ALA A 283 -7.07 -17.20 -6.70
N SER A 284 -8.11 -16.65 -7.35
CA SER A 284 -8.64 -17.19 -8.61
C SER A 284 -7.67 -17.03 -9.77
N ASP A 285 -6.99 -15.87 -9.86
CA ASP A 285 -6.01 -15.57 -10.92
C ASP A 285 -4.75 -16.45 -10.81
N HIS A 286 -4.48 -16.99 -9.61
CA HIS A 286 -3.31 -17.84 -9.28
C HIS A 286 -3.72 -19.09 -8.51
N SER A 287 -4.78 -19.76 -8.97
CA SER A 287 -5.39 -20.93 -8.30
C SER A 287 -4.49 -22.15 -8.21
N ASP A 288 -3.38 -22.17 -8.95
CA ASP A 288 -2.34 -23.19 -8.89
C ASP A 288 -1.46 -23.12 -7.65
N VAL A 289 -1.41 -21.95 -6.98
CA VAL A 289 -0.57 -21.72 -5.78
C VAL A 289 -1.34 -21.10 -4.60
N PHE A 290 -2.57 -20.61 -4.80
CA PHE A 290 -3.36 -20.01 -3.75
C PHE A 290 -4.64 -20.77 -3.42
N THR A 291 -4.94 -20.79 -2.13
CA THR A 291 -6.30 -21.04 -1.61
C THR A 291 -6.78 -19.82 -0.85
N VAL A 292 -8.10 -19.60 -0.81
CA VAL A 292 -8.72 -18.48 -0.10
C VAL A 292 -9.82 -18.98 0.83
N LYS A 293 -9.87 -18.41 2.03
CA LYS A 293 -10.95 -18.59 3.00
C LYS A 293 -11.40 -17.22 3.47
N ILE A 294 -12.66 -16.90 3.28
CA ILE A 294 -13.29 -15.69 3.79
C ILE A 294 -14.25 -16.11 4.90
N LEU A 295 -13.99 -15.66 6.12
CA LEU A 295 -14.88 -15.91 7.25
C LEU A 295 -15.87 -14.75 7.38
N ASP A 296 -17.12 -15.08 7.55
CA ASP A 296 -18.19 -14.15 7.90
C ASP A 296 -18.25 -13.90 9.42
N GLU A 297 -19.17 -13.05 9.83
CA GLU A 297 -19.35 -12.67 11.23
C GLU A 297 -19.63 -13.86 12.15
N GLU A 298 -20.47 -14.82 11.72
CA GLU A 298 -20.81 -16.00 12.53
C GLU A 298 -19.61 -16.93 12.71
N GLN A 299 -18.84 -17.14 11.65
CA GLN A 299 -17.61 -17.93 11.71
C GLN A 299 -16.54 -17.27 12.58
N CYS A 300 -16.47 -15.92 12.57
CA CYS A 300 -15.59 -15.19 13.49
C CYS A 300 -16.05 -15.31 14.94
N LYS A 301 -17.37 -15.35 15.22
CA LYS A 301 -17.92 -15.63 16.55
C LYS A 301 -17.56 -17.04 17.04
N GLU A 302 -17.66 -18.05 16.18
CA GLU A 302 -17.23 -19.42 16.49
C GLU A 302 -15.75 -19.48 16.88
N LEU A 303 -14.91 -18.67 16.24
CA LEU A 303 -13.49 -18.53 16.56
C LEU A 303 -13.22 -17.57 17.74
N LYS A 304 -14.27 -17.05 18.38
CA LYS A 304 -14.21 -16.14 19.54
C LYS A 304 -13.42 -14.86 19.27
N MET A 305 -13.47 -14.34 18.05
CA MET A 305 -12.78 -13.11 17.65
C MET A 305 -13.51 -11.85 18.15
N GLY A 306 -13.70 -11.74 19.47
CA GLY A 306 -14.53 -10.70 20.08
C GLY A 306 -13.94 -9.30 19.97
N SER A 307 -12.62 -9.18 19.92
CA SER A 307 -11.94 -7.90 19.75
C SER A 307 -12.14 -7.33 18.33
N PHE A 308 -11.98 -8.16 17.30
CA PHE A 308 -12.25 -7.79 15.90
C PHE A 308 -13.74 -7.44 15.67
N LEU A 309 -14.65 -8.30 16.14
CA LEU A 309 -16.08 -8.12 15.93
C LEU A 309 -16.62 -6.87 16.61
N ALA A 310 -16.10 -6.50 17.78
CA ALA A 310 -16.51 -5.29 18.49
C ALA A 310 -16.19 -4.02 17.71
N VAL A 311 -15.05 -3.97 16.99
CA VAL A 311 -14.71 -2.81 16.13
C VAL A 311 -15.70 -2.68 14.99
N GLY A 312 -16.03 -3.80 14.31
CA GLY A 312 -16.96 -3.81 13.17
C GLY A 312 -18.43 -3.61 13.52
N ALA A 313 -18.81 -3.74 14.80
CA ALA A 313 -20.21 -3.79 15.25
C ALA A 313 -21.02 -2.52 14.96
N ALA A 314 -20.39 -1.37 14.77
CA ALA A 314 -21.06 -0.10 14.48
C ALA A 314 -21.38 0.12 13.00
N SER A 315 -20.75 -0.64 12.10
CA SER A 315 -20.92 -0.46 10.66
C SER A 315 -22.12 -1.23 10.11
N CYS A 316 -22.77 -0.69 9.09
CA CYS A 316 -23.75 -1.42 8.29
C CYS A 316 -23.09 -2.37 7.26
N ASN A 317 -21.78 -2.22 7.02
CA ASN A 317 -21.00 -3.13 6.20
C ASN A 317 -20.46 -4.27 7.10
N PRO A 318 -20.84 -5.53 6.88
CA PRO A 318 -20.40 -6.62 7.73
C PRO A 318 -18.87 -6.82 7.69
N PRO A 319 -18.26 -7.22 8.81
CA PRO A 319 -16.85 -7.55 8.86
C PRO A 319 -16.55 -8.82 8.05
N HIS A 320 -15.37 -8.90 7.47
CA HIS A 320 -14.87 -10.06 6.74
C HIS A 320 -13.46 -10.40 7.21
N PHE A 321 -13.24 -11.64 7.61
CA PHE A 321 -11.91 -12.10 7.95
C PHE A 321 -11.33 -12.87 6.76
N ILE A 322 -10.26 -12.35 6.19
CA ILE A 322 -9.66 -12.80 4.93
C ILE A 322 -8.41 -13.61 5.23
N HIS A 323 -8.31 -14.81 4.67
CA HIS A 323 -7.13 -15.65 4.74
C HIS A 323 -6.83 -16.24 3.35
N LEU A 324 -5.71 -15.79 2.73
CA LEU A 324 -5.14 -16.49 1.59
C LEU A 324 -3.95 -17.33 2.06
N CYS A 325 -3.79 -18.51 1.49
CA CYS A 325 -2.64 -19.37 1.73
C CYS A 325 -1.94 -19.65 0.41
N TYR A 326 -0.69 -19.21 0.30
CA TYR A 326 0.22 -19.54 -0.78
C TYR A 326 0.98 -20.81 -0.44
N LYS A 327 1.04 -21.75 -1.40
CA LYS A 327 1.89 -22.95 -1.36
C LYS A 327 2.78 -23.02 -2.60
N PRO A 328 4.06 -23.40 -2.44
CA PRO A 328 4.98 -23.43 -3.57
C PRO A 328 4.58 -24.50 -4.58
N PRO A 329 4.80 -24.26 -5.89
CA PRO A 329 4.44 -25.21 -6.95
C PRO A 329 5.07 -26.59 -6.78
N GLY A 330 6.31 -26.65 -6.26
CA GLY A 330 7.05 -27.88 -6.00
C GLY A 330 6.58 -28.66 -4.76
N GLY A 331 5.61 -28.13 -4.00
CA GLY A 331 5.04 -28.76 -2.81
C GLY A 331 5.95 -28.84 -1.58
N THR A 332 7.25 -28.57 -1.69
CA THR A 332 8.20 -28.60 -0.57
C THR A 332 8.13 -27.30 0.22
N VAL A 333 7.74 -27.38 1.48
CA VAL A 333 7.70 -26.26 2.41
C VAL A 333 8.84 -26.42 3.43
N ARG A 334 9.74 -25.44 3.50
CA ARG A 334 10.82 -25.35 4.50
C ARG A 334 10.48 -24.38 5.61
N THR A 335 9.81 -23.28 5.26
CA THR A 335 9.47 -22.20 6.20
C THR A 335 8.02 -21.80 6.02
N LYS A 336 7.31 -21.59 7.14
CA LYS A 336 5.95 -21.08 7.15
C LYS A 336 5.94 -19.65 7.68
N LEU A 337 5.40 -18.74 6.87
CA LEU A 337 5.35 -17.31 7.13
C LEU A 337 3.89 -16.85 7.24
N ALA A 338 3.64 -15.81 8.04
CA ALA A 338 2.38 -15.10 8.00
C ALA A 338 2.62 -13.59 7.83
N LEU A 339 1.82 -12.99 6.94
CA LEU A 339 1.73 -11.55 6.71
C LEU A 339 0.34 -11.10 7.14
N VAL A 340 0.27 -10.25 8.17
CA VAL A 340 -0.99 -9.79 8.75
C VAL A 340 -1.16 -8.31 8.44
N GLY A 341 -2.30 -7.91 7.87
CA GLY A 341 -2.56 -6.53 7.48
C GLY A 341 -3.73 -5.90 8.24
N LYS A 342 -3.55 -4.69 8.80
CA LYS A 342 -4.67 -3.89 9.29
C LYS A 342 -5.61 -3.59 8.14
N GLY A 343 -6.91 -3.89 8.33
CA GLY A 343 -7.93 -3.83 7.28
C GLY A 343 -9.11 -2.89 7.57
N LEU A 344 -8.88 -1.75 8.23
CA LEU A 344 -9.92 -0.75 8.48
C LEU A 344 -10.21 0.02 7.18
N THR A 345 -11.27 -0.37 6.46
CA THR A 345 -11.63 0.29 5.19
C THR A 345 -12.12 1.72 5.38
N PHE A 346 -12.58 2.05 6.58
CA PHE A 346 -12.76 3.42 7.07
C PHE A 346 -12.68 3.45 8.60
N ASP A 347 -12.08 4.52 9.14
CA ASP A 347 -11.97 4.76 10.57
C ASP A 347 -12.41 6.18 10.92
N CYS A 348 -13.59 6.31 11.54
CA CYS A 348 -14.04 7.61 12.05
C CYS A 348 -13.59 7.89 13.50
N GLY A 349 -12.92 6.92 14.15
CA GLY A 349 -12.56 6.96 15.57
C GLY A 349 -13.60 6.32 16.50
N GLY A 350 -14.76 5.91 15.99
CA GLY A 350 -15.85 5.46 16.83
C GLY A 350 -16.39 6.59 17.73
N TYR A 351 -16.75 6.29 18.98
CA TYR A 351 -17.22 7.32 19.94
C TYR A 351 -16.12 8.35 20.30
N ASN A 352 -14.85 8.00 20.22
CA ASN A 352 -13.73 8.95 20.25
C ASN A 352 -13.49 9.53 18.85
N ILE A 353 -14.54 10.14 18.29
CA ILE A 353 -14.57 10.61 16.90
C ILE A 353 -13.38 11.52 16.57
N LYS A 354 -12.79 11.29 15.42
CA LYS A 354 -11.69 12.11 14.90
C LYS A 354 -12.19 13.53 14.59
N THR A 355 -11.83 14.48 15.43
CA THR A 355 -12.27 15.88 15.34
C THR A 355 -11.12 16.85 15.50
N GLY A 356 -11.33 18.09 15.04
CA GLY A 356 -10.37 19.20 15.18
C GLY A 356 -9.27 19.22 14.12
N PRO A 357 -8.39 20.25 14.21
CA PRO A 357 -7.30 20.43 13.26
C PRO A 357 -6.34 19.23 13.27
N GLY A 358 -6.05 18.67 12.10
CA GLY A 358 -5.13 17.52 11.95
C GLY A 358 -5.76 16.15 12.17
N SER A 359 -7.09 16.06 12.34
CA SER A 359 -7.79 14.76 12.45
C SER A 359 -7.74 13.95 11.15
N MET A 360 -7.67 14.63 10.01
CA MET A 360 -7.59 14.05 8.65
C MET A 360 -8.60 12.91 8.41
N ILE A 361 -9.79 12.99 8.98
CA ILE A 361 -10.82 11.95 8.89
C ILE A 361 -11.15 11.59 7.43
N GLU A 362 -11.08 12.55 6.52
CA GLU A 362 -11.29 12.35 5.08
C GLU A 362 -10.24 11.44 4.41
N LEU A 363 -9.08 11.30 5.05
CA LEU A 363 -8.00 10.43 4.59
C LEU A 363 -8.05 9.03 5.21
N MET A 364 -8.94 8.79 6.20
CA MET A 364 -9.02 7.50 6.90
C MET A 364 -9.47 6.33 6.01
N LYS A 365 -9.79 6.56 4.75
CA LYS A 365 -9.86 5.52 3.71
C LYS A 365 -8.53 4.76 3.54
N PHE A 366 -7.40 5.34 3.95
CA PHE A 366 -6.09 4.70 3.89
C PHE A 366 -5.78 3.78 5.09
N ASP A 367 -6.68 3.69 6.05
CA ASP A 367 -6.44 2.96 7.30
C ASP A 367 -6.46 1.43 7.13
N MET A 368 -6.56 1.00 5.90
CA MET A 368 -6.37 -0.37 5.42
C MET A 368 -5.05 -0.53 4.63
N GLY A 369 -4.09 0.39 4.78
CA GLY A 369 -2.81 0.36 4.05
C GLY A 369 -1.98 -0.89 4.34
N GLY A 370 -2.08 -1.44 5.57
CA GLY A 370 -1.47 -2.71 5.92
C GLY A 370 -2.01 -3.87 5.09
N SER A 371 -3.33 -3.99 4.96
CA SER A 371 -3.96 -5.00 4.10
C SER A 371 -3.65 -4.80 2.62
N ALA A 372 -3.54 -3.55 2.17
CA ALA A 372 -3.15 -3.23 0.80
C ALA A 372 -1.73 -3.71 0.47
N ALA A 373 -0.79 -3.57 1.42
CA ALA A 373 0.56 -4.08 1.29
C ALA A 373 0.58 -5.62 1.26
N VAL A 374 -0.17 -6.27 2.16
CA VAL A 374 -0.28 -7.72 2.26
C VAL A 374 -0.90 -8.34 1.00
N LEU A 375 -2.02 -7.81 0.51
CA LEU A 375 -2.68 -8.29 -0.72
C LEU A 375 -1.86 -7.95 -1.98
N GLY A 376 -1.17 -6.81 -2.00
CA GLY A 376 -0.23 -6.46 -3.07
C GLY A 376 0.92 -7.44 -3.14
N ALA A 377 1.50 -7.83 -1.99
CA ALA A 377 2.53 -8.85 -1.91
C ALA A 377 2.01 -10.22 -2.38
N ALA A 378 0.80 -10.61 -1.97
CA ALA A 378 0.17 -11.85 -2.44
C ALA A 378 0.06 -11.90 -3.97
N LYS A 379 -0.42 -10.81 -4.60
CA LYS A 379 -0.51 -10.71 -6.07
C LYS A 379 0.84 -10.84 -6.75
N SER A 380 1.89 -10.20 -6.21
CA SER A 380 3.24 -10.31 -6.75
C SER A 380 3.78 -11.73 -6.62
N LEU A 381 3.64 -12.35 -5.44
CA LEU A 381 4.14 -13.70 -5.17
C LEU A 381 3.39 -14.77 -5.97
N GLY A 382 2.11 -14.56 -6.28
CA GLY A 382 1.35 -15.42 -7.19
C GLY A 382 1.93 -15.48 -8.60
N LYS A 383 2.60 -14.41 -9.05
CA LYS A 383 3.30 -14.38 -10.34
C LYS A 383 4.73 -14.91 -10.25
N ILE A 384 5.46 -14.54 -9.19
CA ILE A 384 6.87 -14.89 -8.98
C ILE A 384 7.01 -16.38 -8.63
N LYS A 385 6.07 -16.90 -7.84
CA LYS A 385 5.99 -18.30 -7.41
C LYS A 385 7.26 -18.83 -6.72
N PRO A 386 7.71 -18.22 -5.60
CA PRO A 386 8.90 -18.68 -4.90
C PRO A 386 8.71 -20.09 -4.35
N ASP A 387 9.75 -20.93 -4.44
CA ASP A 387 9.77 -22.26 -3.86
C ASP A 387 10.07 -22.23 -2.35
N GLY A 388 9.76 -23.32 -1.64
CA GLY A 388 10.22 -23.56 -0.27
C GLY A 388 9.46 -22.83 0.83
N VAL A 389 8.53 -21.93 0.53
CA VAL A 389 7.75 -21.20 1.52
C VAL A 389 6.25 -21.47 1.40
N GLU A 390 5.58 -21.62 2.55
CA GLU A 390 4.14 -21.46 2.70
C GLU A 390 3.87 -20.10 3.33
N VAL A 391 3.00 -19.30 2.72
CA VAL A 391 2.74 -17.93 3.21
C VAL A 391 1.25 -17.73 3.45
N HIS A 392 0.90 -17.35 4.67
CA HIS A 392 -0.45 -16.98 5.07
C HIS A 392 -0.63 -15.47 5.03
N PHE A 393 -1.56 -14.97 4.23
CA PHE A 393 -1.92 -13.56 4.13
C PHE A 393 -3.25 -13.37 4.84
N ILE A 394 -3.25 -12.62 5.93
CA ILE A 394 -4.39 -12.51 6.86
C ILE A 394 -4.80 -11.06 7.00
N VAL A 395 -6.09 -10.78 6.87
CA VAL A 395 -6.66 -9.45 7.01
C VAL A 395 -7.97 -9.51 7.78
N ALA A 396 -8.05 -8.76 8.88
CA ALA A 396 -9.30 -8.52 9.61
C ALA A 396 -9.95 -7.24 9.05
N ALA A 397 -10.86 -7.38 8.06
CA ALA A 397 -11.46 -6.26 7.34
C ALA A 397 -12.78 -5.83 7.99
N CYS A 398 -12.84 -4.56 8.44
CA CYS A 398 -14.06 -3.95 8.97
C CYS A 398 -14.01 -2.42 8.86
N GLU A 399 -15.05 -1.73 9.35
CA GLU A 399 -15.08 -0.28 9.50
C GLU A 399 -15.28 0.09 10.96
N ASN A 400 -14.57 1.11 11.45
CA ASN A 400 -14.80 1.70 12.76
C ASN A 400 -15.75 2.91 12.62
N MET A 401 -17.01 2.72 13.03
CA MET A 401 -18.09 3.68 12.85
C MET A 401 -18.75 4.05 14.18
N ILE A 402 -19.80 4.87 14.14
CA ILE A 402 -20.61 5.26 15.28
C ILE A 402 -22.04 4.79 15.06
N SER A 403 -22.55 3.95 15.97
CA SER A 403 -23.95 3.56 16.02
C SER A 403 -24.31 3.05 17.42
N GLY A 404 -25.59 2.73 17.64
CA GLY A 404 -26.05 2.17 18.91
C GLY A 404 -25.47 0.79 19.26
N THR A 405 -24.89 0.10 18.28
CA THR A 405 -24.23 -1.22 18.43
C THR A 405 -22.71 -1.12 18.59
N GLY A 406 -22.14 0.08 18.42
CA GLY A 406 -20.69 0.28 18.49
C GLY A 406 -20.13 0.16 19.90
N MET A 407 -18.85 -0.26 19.99
CA MET A 407 -18.11 -0.28 21.25
C MET A 407 -17.96 1.12 21.84
N ARG A 408 -17.96 1.20 23.16
CA ARG A 408 -17.91 2.46 23.91
C ARG A 408 -16.65 2.51 24.79
N PRO A 409 -16.15 3.70 25.10
CA PRO A 409 -15.16 3.82 26.15
C PRO A 409 -15.67 3.23 27.48
N GLY A 410 -14.90 2.32 28.09
CA GLY A 410 -15.26 1.56 29.27
C GLY A 410 -15.78 0.14 29.01
N ASP A 411 -16.11 -0.20 27.75
CA ASP A 411 -16.47 -1.59 27.40
C ASP A 411 -15.25 -2.52 27.56
N ILE A 412 -15.51 -3.77 27.96
CA ILE A 412 -14.47 -4.81 28.07
C ILE A 412 -14.69 -5.83 26.97
N LEU A 413 -13.68 -6.04 26.15
CA LEU A 413 -13.67 -7.00 25.06
C LEU A 413 -12.88 -8.25 25.46
N THR A 414 -13.24 -9.39 24.88
CA THR A 414 -12.47 -10.63 25.04
C THR A 414 -11.93 -11.05 23.68
N ALA A 415 -10.60 -11.08 23.55
CA ALA A 415 -9.93 -11.56 22.37
C ALA A 415 -9.95 -13.09 22.25
N SER A 416 -9.65 -13.64 21.10
CA SER A 416 -9.75 -15.08 20.79
C SER A 416 -8.81 -15.96 21.63
N ASN A 417 -7.75 -15.41 22.22
CA ASN A 417 -6.90 -16.09 23.19
C ASN A 417 -7.42 -16.03 24.64
N GLY A 418 -8.57 -15.41 24.88
CA GLY A 418 -9.22 -15.27 26.18
C GLY A 418 -8.77 -14.06 27.00
N LYS A 419 -7.79 -13.28 26.55
CA LYS A 419 -7.39 -12.03 27.23
C LYS A 419 -8.48 -10.98 27.12
N THR A 420 -8.68 -10.23 28.23
CA THR A 420 -9.67 -9.17 28.31
C THR A 420 -9.02 -7.79 28.12
N ILE A 421 -9.72 -6.91 27.40
CA ILE A 421 -9.23 -5.60 27.00
C ILE A 421 -10.27 -4.55 27.38
N GLU A 422 -9.93 -3.63 28.26
CA GLU A 422 -10.73 -2.44 28.52
C GLU A 422 -10.49 -1.41 27.40
N VAL A 423 -11.56 -1.02 26.71
CA VAL A 423 -11.51 0.01 25.67
C VAL A 423 -11.56 1.37 26.33
N ASN A 424 -10.42 2.04 26.49
CA ASN A 424 -10.37 3.41 26.99
C ASN A 424 -10.35 4.45 25.85
N ASN A 425 -10.10 4.02 24.60
CA ASN A 425 -10.17 4.84 23.40
C ASN A 425 -10.63 4.03 22.19
N THR A 426 -11.79 4.34 21.64
CA THR A 426 -12.35 3.65 20.47
C THR A 426 -11.61 3.99 19.16
N ASP A 427 -10.77 5.05 19.12
CA ASP A 427 -9.88 5.43 18.02
C ASP A 427 -8.53 4.66 18.04
N ALA A 428 -8.40 3.69 18.92
CA ALA A 428 -7.31 2.72 18.95
C ALA A 428 -7.82 1.31 18.59
N GLU A 429 -8.60 1.23 17.56
CA GLU A 429 -9.33 0.07 17.04
C GLU A 429 -8.43 -0.88 16.25
N GLY A 430 -7.43 -0.34 15.52
CA GLY A 430 -6.58 -1.14 14.63
C GLY A 430 -5.84 -2.25 15.38
N ARG A 431 -5.34 -1.97 16.58
CA ARG A 431 -4.70 -3.00 17.40
C ARG A 431 -5.68 -4.03 17.93
N LEU A 432 -6.96 -3.67 18.10
CA LEU A 432 -8.03 -4.59 18.50
C LEU A 432 -8.33 -5.61 17.39
N THR A 433 -8.39 -5.17 16.14
CA THR A 433 -8.57 -6.07 14.99
C THR A 433 -7.35 -6.96 14.77
N LEU A 434 -6.14 -6.41 14.95
CA LEU A 434 -4.89 -7.15 14.82
C LEU A 434 -4.70 -8.19 15.93
N ALA A 435 -5.24 -7.96 17.14
CA ALA A 435 -5.15 -8.92 18.23
C ALA A 435 -5.67 -10.30 17.82
N ASP A 436 -6.91 -10.39 17.33
CA ASP A 436 -7.50 -11.65 16.89
C ASP A 436 -6.83 -12.20 15.63
N ALA A 437 -6.37 -11.31 14.71
CA ALA A 437 -5.65 -11.72 13.51
C ALA A 437 -4.29 -12.36 13.83
N LEU A 438 -3.56 -11.85 14.81
CA LEU A 438 -2.28 -12.40 15.25
C LEU A 438 -2.45 -13.75 15.95
N VAL A 439 -3.46 -13.88 16.84
CA VAL A 439 -3.79 -15.18 17.44
C VAL A 439 -4.12 -16.21 16.36
N TYR A 440 -4.95 -15.83 15.38
CA TYR A 440 -5.28 -16.71 14.25
C TYR A 440 -4.04 -17.09 13.44
N ALA A 441 -3.13 -16.15 13.17
CA ALA A 441 -1.89 -16.41 12.44
C ALA A 441 -1.02 -17.46 13.17
N CYS A 442 -0.90 -17.38 14.49
CA CYS A 442 -0.20 -18.39 15.30
C CYS A 442 -0.82 -19.79 15.12
N THR A 443 -2.16 -19.90 15.04
CA THR A 443 -2.85 -21.19 14.85
C THR A 443 -2.59 -21.83 13.48
N GLN A 444 -2.13 -21.06 12.48
CA GLN A 444 -1.75 -21.60 11.16
C GLN A 444 -0.36 -22.26 11.16
N GLY A 445 0.35 -22.22 12.27
CA GLY A 445 1.70 -22.82 12.41
C GLY A 445 2.79 -21.97 11.76
N ALA A 446 2.59 -20.66 11.62
CA ALA A 446 3.62 -19.75 11.13
C ALA A 446 4.80 -19.68 12.11
N GLU A 447 6.02 -19.80 11.58
CA GLU A 447 7.26 -19.67 12.33
C GLU A 447 7.67 -18.21 12.53
N LYS A 448 7.35 -17.39 11.51
CA LYS A 448 7.59 -15.95 11.50
C LYS A 448 6.33 -15.20 11.11
N ILE A 449 5.96 -14.18 11.87
CA ILE A 449 4.81 -13.32 11.60
C ILE A 449 5.28 -11.89 11.44
N VAL A 450 4.89 -11.24 10.35
CA VAL A 450 5.07 -9.80 10.15
C VAL A 450 3.70 -9.15 9.99
N ASP A 451 3.36 -8.23 10.88
CA ASP A 451 2.14 -7.44 10.71
C ASP A 451 2.45 -6.00 10.29
N LEU A 452 1.59 -5.48 9.41
CA LEU A 452 1.69 -4.12 8.90
C LEU A 452 0.40 -3.36 9.20
N ALA A 453 0.56 -2.15 9.72
CA ALA A 453 -0.58 -1.31 10.01
C ALA A 453 -0.27 0.18 9.86
N THR A 454 -1.27 0.94 9.46
CA THR A 454 -1.33 2.39 9.61
C THR A 454 -1.79 2.68 11.04
N LEU A 455 -0.91 2.40 12.01
CA LEU A 455 -1.38 2.18 13.38
C LEU A 455 -1.40 3.45 14.24
N THR A 456 -0.33 4.25 14.18
CA THR A 456 -0.20 5.34 15.14
C THR A 456 0.24 6.68 14.54
N GLY A 457 -0.47 7.74 14.92
CA GLY A 457 0.00 9.11 14.70
C GLY A 457 1.33 9.39 15.41
N ALA A 458 1.62 8.69 16.51
CA ALA A 458 2.88 8.78 17.24
C ALA A 458 4.09 8.37 16.37
N CYS A 459 3.95 7.34 15.54
CA CYS A 459 4.99 6.93 14.60
C CYS A 459 5.23 8.00 13.52
N ILE A 460 4.17 8.63 13.00
CA ILE A 460 4.30 9.75 12.05
C ILE A 460 5.07 10.91 12.68
N VAL A 461 4.75 11.26 13.93
CA VAL A 461 5.43 12.35 14.64
C VAL A 461 6.91 12.03 14.87
N ALA A 462 7.24 10.75 15.15
CA ALA A 462 8.61 10.32 15.42
C ALA A 462 9.48 10.23 14.16
N LEU A 463 8.95 9.66 13.06
CA LEU A 463 9.74 9.27 11.88
C LEU A 463 9.37 10.03 10.60
N GLY A 464 8.30 10.82 10.63
CA GLY A 464 7.81 11.59 9.48
C GLY A 464 7.11 10.72 8.43
N PRO A 465 6.91 11.27 7.20
CA PRO A 465 6.05 10.66 6.19
C PRO A 465 6.76 9.65 5.28
N SER A 466 8.04 9.32 5.51
CA SER A 466 8.82 8.51 4.56
C SER A 466 9.47 7.27 5.15
N ILE A 467 9.36 7.07 6.46
CA ILE A 467 9.99 5.96 7.18
C ILE A 467 8.93 5.26 8.02
N ALA A 468 8.86 3.93 7.94
CA ALA A 468 8.01 3.14 8.84
C ALA A 468 8.77 2.71 10.10
N GLY A 469 8.07 2.65 11.22
CA GLY A 469 8.61 2.16 12.49
C GLY A 469 8.53 0.64 12.57
N VAL A 470 9.60 0.00 13.03
CA VAL A 470 9.68 -1.46 13.19
C VAL A 470 9.86 -1.81 14.64
N PHE A 471 9.07 -2.77 15.13
CA PHE A 471 9.11 -3.28 16.49
C PHE A 471 9.22 -4.81 16.47
N THR A 472 10.24 -5.35 17.06
CA THR A 472 10.44 -6.80 17.17
C THR A 472 11.38 -7.12 18.34
N PRO A 473 11.12 -8.21 19.08
CA PRO A 473 12.06 -8.73 20.07
C PRO A 473 13.17 -9.57 19.42
N SER A 474 13.05 -9.95 18.12
CA SER A 474 14.01 -10.79 17.40
C SER A 474 15.00 -9.95 16.62
N ASP A 475 16.30 -10.06 16.95
CA ASP A 475 17.37 -9.39 16.21
C ASP A 475 17.56 -9.99 14.83
N ASP A 476 17.43 -11.33 14.70
CA ASP A 476 17.52 -12.03 13.41
C ASP A 476 16.44 -11.55 12.43
N LEU A 477 15.19 -11.44 12.90
CA LEU A 477 14.08 -10.95 12.05
C LEU A 477 14.27 -9.47 11.69
N ALA A 478 14.84 -8.66 12.61
CA ALA A 478 15.17 -7.27 12.33
C ALA A 478 16.23 -7.15 11.24
N GLU A 479 17.27 -8.00 11.25
CA GLU A 479 18.31 -8.02 10.24
C GLU A 479 17.76 -8.49 8.87
N GLU A 480 16.96 -9.56 8.85
CA GLU A 480 16.29 -10.02 7.62
C GLU A 480 15.48 -8.91 6.98
N MET A 481 14.68 -8.20 7.78
CA MET A 481 13.82 -7.13 7.29
C MET A 481 14.62 -5.89 6.87
N SER A 482 15.73 -5.57 7.54
CA SER A 482 16.64 -4.50 7.12
C SER A 482 17.20 -4.76 5.74
N ARG A 483 17.66 -5.97 5.46
CA ARG A 483 18.15 -6.38 4.13
C ARG A 483 17.03 -6.32 3.07
N ALA A 484 15.81 -6.72 3.41
CA ALA A 484 14.66 -6.59 2.50
C ALA A 484 14.32 -5.12 2.20
N SER A 485 14.42 -4.25 3.22
CA SER A 485 14.26 -2.79 3.11
C SER A 485 15.32 -2.17 2.17
N GLU A 486 16.57 -2.54 2.32
CA GLU A 486 17.66 -2.09 1.44
C GLU A 486 17.42 -2.52 -0.01
N ASN A 487 16.99 -3.77 -0.21
CA ASN A 487 16.69 -4.31 -1.53
C ASN A 487 15.48 -3.66 -2.19
N SER A 488 14.44 -3.32 -1.43
CA SER A 488 13.23 -2.66 -1.94
C SER A 488 13.42 -1.16 -2.12
N GLY A 489 14.32 -0.55 -1.32
CA GLY A 489 14.51 0.89 -1.22
C GLY A 489 13.43 1.59 -0.37
N GLU A 490 12.57 0.84 0.32
CA GLU A 490 11.60 1.36 1.28
C GLU A 490 12.27 1.51 2.65
N LYS A 491 12.10 2.65 3.30
CA LYS A 491 12.84 2.97 4.52
C LYS A 491 12.13 2.45 5.76
N LEU A 492 12.84 1.66 6.54
CA LEU A 492 12.42 1.17 7.84
C LEU A 492 13.37 1.67 8.93
N TRP A 493 12.86 1.86 10.13
CA TRP A 493 13.65 2.21 11.30
C TRP A 493 13.19 1.42 12.52
N ARG A 494 14.09 0.63 13.11
CA ARG A 494 13.77 -0.14 14.32
C ARG A 494 13.67 0.79 15.53
N LEU A 495 12.52 0.78 16.17
CA LEU A 495 12.24 1.48 17.43
C LEU A 495 12.32 0.51 18.61
N PRO A 496 12.59 0.99 19.83
CA PRO A 496 12.70 0.13 21.00
C PRO A 496 11.35 -0.49 21.37
N LEU A 497 11.38 -1.74 21.84
CA LEU A 497 10.26 -2.43 22.46
C LEU A 497 10.50 -2.46 23.98
N GLU A 498 10.33 -1.29 24.64
CA GLU A 498 10.70 -1.04 26.04
C GLU A 498 9.58 -1.47 26.98
N GLU A 499 9.79 -2.54 27.72
CA GLU A 499 8.78 -3.19 28.57
C GLU A 499 8.28 -2.31 29.73
N THR A 500 9.05 -1.32 30.19
CA THR A 500 8.62 -0.41 31.27
C THR A 500 7.38 0.40 30.90
N TYR A 501 7.13 0.61 29.59
CA TYR A 501 5.92 1.28 29.11
C TYR A 501 4.65 0.45 29.32
N TRP A 502 4.78 -0.87 29.58
CA TRP A 502 3.64 -1.75 29.86
C TRP A 502 2.84 -1.34 31.10
N GLU A 503 3.46 -0.65 32.06
CA GLU A 503 2.75 -0.15 33.24
C GLU A 503 1.57 0.75 32.87
N SER A 504 1.68 1.52 31.79
CA SER A 504 0.60 2.39 31.29
C SER A 504 -0.52 1.63 30.58
N MET A 505 -0.32 0.35 30.30
CA MET A 505 -1.28 -0.53 29.64
C MET A 505 -2.10 -1.39 30.60
N LYS A 506 -1.82 -1.34 31.91
CA LYS A 506 -2.57 -2.09 32.93
C LYS A 506 -3.95 -1.51 33.13
N SER A 507 -4.95 -2.39 33.26
CA SER A 507 -6.32 -2.04 33.63
C SER A 507 -6.60 -2.43 35.08
N GLY A 508 -7.52 -1.73 35.71
CA GLY A 508 -8.04 -2.11 37.02
C GLY A 508 -9.17 -3.14 36.99
N VAL A 509 -9.71 -3.43 35.80
CA VAL A 509 -10.92 -4.25 35.61
C VAL A 509 -10.81 -5.31 34.51
N ALA A 510 -9.75 -5.26 33.71
CA ALA A 510 -9.42 -6.21 32.65
C ALA A 510 -7.93 -6.56 32.70
N ASP A 511 -7.46 -7.44 31.82
CA ASP A 511 -6.02 -7.77 31.74
C ASP A 511 -5.19 -6.57 31.27
N MET A 512 -5.77 -5.70 30.39
CA MET A 512 -5.10 -4.53 29.84
C MET A 512 -6.10 -3.49 29.34
N VAL A 513 -5.60 -2.27 29.13
CA VAL A 513 -6.31 -1.23 28.33
C VAL A 513 -5.84 -1.27 26.88
N ASN A 514 -6.65 -0.74 25.94
CA ASN A 514 -6.24 -0.70 24.53
C ASN A 514 -5.29 0.47 24.20
N THR A 515 -5.18 1.51 25.06
CA THR A 515 -4.17 2.58 24.88
C THR A 515 -3.48 2.94 26.19
N GLY A 516 -2.16 3.09 26.14
CA GLY A 516 -1.38 3.75 27.18
C GLY A 516 -1.51 5.28 27.10
N GLY A 517 -0.70 5.98 27.87
CA GLY A 517 -0.60 7.44 27.81
C GLY A 517 -0.09 7.97 26.47
N ARG A 518 0.07 9.30 26.37
CA ARG A 518 0.52 9.97 25.14
C ARG A 518 1.97 9.65 24.79
N GLN A 519 2.83 9.42 25.79
CA GLN A 519 4.25 9.14 25.60
C GLN A 519 4.46 7.71 25.09
N GLY A 520 5.36 7.55 24.10
CA GLY A 520 5.69 6.24 23.56
C GLY A 520 4.52 5.52 22.89
N GLY A 521 3.56 6.25 22.28
CA GLY A 521 2.32 5.69 21.77
C GLY A 521 2.51 4.57 20.74
N SER A 522 3.57 4.61 19.93
CA SER A 522 3.91 3.51 19.01
C SER A 522 4.51 2.30 19.74
N ILE A 523 5.26 2.53 20.83
CA ILE A 523 5.83 1.46 21.67
C ILE A 523 4.70 0.73 22.40
N THR A 524 3.77 1.47 23.04
CA THR A 524 2.63 0.86 23.75
C THR A 524 1.71 0.09 22.82
N ALA A 525 1.54 0.57 21.56
CA ALA A 525 0.81 -0.15 20.54
C ALA A 525 1.48 -1.49 20.17
N ALA A 526 2.80 -1.49 19.99
CA ALA A 526 3.56 -2.70 19.70
C ALA A 526 3.57 -3.67 20.90
N LEU A 527 3.72 -3.17 22.14
CA LEU A 527 3.63 -3.99 23.34
C LEU A 527 2.24 -4.63 23.51
N PHE A 528 1.18 -3.92 23.15
CA PHE A 528 -0.17 -4.48 23.10
C PHE A 528 -0.25 -5.65 22.10
N LEU A 529 0.21 -5.47 20.87
CA LEU A 529 0.18 -6.51 19.84
C LEU A 529 1.00 -7.75 20.25
N LYS A 530 2.13 -7.56 20.89
CA LYS A 530 2.99 -8.65 21.43
C LYS A 530 2.21 -9.61 22.33
N GLN A 531 1.15 -9.15 23.02
CA GLN A 531 0.33 -10.00 23.92
C GLN A 531 -0.49 -11.05 23.16
N PHE A 532 -0.60 -10.96 21.85
CA PHE A 532 -1.42 -11.81 21.00
C PHE A 532 -0.60 -12.69 20.05
N VAL A 533 0.71 -12.77 20.30
CA VAL A 533 1.64 -13.63 19.57
C VAL A 533 2.24 -14.66 20.53
N ASP A 534 2.32 -15.91 20.08
CA ASP A 534 2.95 -16.97 20.86
C ASP A 534 4.45 -16.70 21.01
N GLU A 535 5.00 -16.94 22.21
CA GLU A 535 6.42 -16.70 22.53
C GLU A 535 7.41 -17.45 21.62
N LYS A 536 6.98 -18.57 21.03
CA LYS A 536 7.80 -19.39 20.13
C LYS A 536 7.88 -18.85 18.70
N VAL A 537 7.03 -17.89 18.35
CA VAL A 537 6.92 -17.31 17.03
C VAL A 537 7.78 -16.06 16.93
N GLN A 538 8.65 -15.98 15.94
CA GLN A 538 9.34 -14.72 15.64
C GLN A 538 8.33 -13.72 15.07
N TRP A 539 8.21 -12.57 15.70
CA TRP A 539 7.21 -11.57 15.34
C TRP A 539 7.81 -10.19 15.13
N MET A 540 7.24 -9.48 14.17
CA MET A 540 7.55 -8.08 13.88
C MET A 540 6.27 -7.30 13.56
N HIS A 541 6.15 -6.11 14.15
CA HIS A 541 5.18 -5.09 13.77
C HIS A 541 5.85 -3.99 12.96
N ILE A 542 5.21 -3.58 11.85
CA ILE A 542 5.62 -2.46 11.01
C ILE A 542 4.52 -1.40 11.03
N ASP A 543 4.77 -0.29 11.72
CA ASP A 543 3.88 0.89 11.70
C ASP A 543 4.20 1.77 10.50
N MET A 544 3.35 1.69 9.49
CA MET A 544 3.49 2.39 8.21
C MET A 544 2.54 3.58 8.06
N ALA A 545 2.04 4.12 9.16
CA ALA A 545 1.11 5.25 9.14
C ALA A 545 1.67 6.48 8.39
N GLY A 546 2.99 6.72 8.45
CA GLY A 546 3.65 7.80 7.70
C GLY A 546 3.74 7.53 6.20
N PRO A 547 4.43 6.47 5.75
CA PRO A 547 4.77 6.27 4.35
C PRO A 547 3.65 5.73 3.47
N VAL A 548 2.46 5.40 3.99
CA VAL A 548 1.32 4.90 3.20
C VAL A 548 0.82 5.91 2.17
N TRP A 549 0.93 7.21 2.47
CA TRP A 549 0.37 8.29 1.69
C TRP A 549 1.40 9.35 1.31
N ASN A 550 1.28 9.92 0.13
CA ASN A 550 2.11 11.04 -0.32
C ASN A 550 1.27 12.31 -0.42
N ASP A 551 1.47 13.24 0.51
CA ASP A 551 0.71 14.49 0.59
C ASP A 551 0.92 15.42 -0.61
N LYS A 552 2.11 15.41 -1.21
CA LYS A 552 2.40 16.24 -2.39
C LYS A 552 1.68 15.72 -3.63
N LYS A 553 1.68 14.39 -3.83
CA LYS A 553 0.99 13.74 -4.96
C LYS A 553 -0.50 13.49 -4.69
N LYS A 554 -0.96 13.66 -3.44
CA LYS A 554 -2.33 13.32 -2.97
C LYS A 554 -2.74 11.91 -3.39
N SER A 555 -1.86 10.94 -3.17
CA SER A 555 -2.06 9.55 -3.61
C SER A 555 -1.28 8.56 -2.76
N ALA A 556 -1.75 7.32 -2.79
CA ALA A 556 -1.09 6.18 -2.16
C ALA A 556 0.31 5.93 -2.73
N THR A 557 1.21 5.44 -1.88
CA THR A 557 2.59 5.11 -2.25
C THR A 557 2.77 3.68 -2.71
N GLY A 558 1.95 2.74 -2.20
CA GLY A 558 2.14 1.29 -2.34
C GLY A 558 3.26 0.75 -1.45
N PHE A 559 3.62 1.49 -0.40
CA PHE A 559 4.65 1.12 0.58
C PHE A 559 4.36 -0.24 1.22
N GLY A 560 5.42 -1.00 1.50
CA GLY A 560 5.41 -2.29 2.15
C GLY A 560 5.35 -3.47 1.18
N VAL A 561 4.71 -3.34 0.01
CA VAL A 561 4.58 -4.44 -0.97
C VAL A 561 5.94 -4.98 -1.39
N SER A 562 6.86 -4.09 -1.80
CA SER A 562 8.17 -4.48 -2.29
C SER A 562 9.01 -5.14 -1.20
N THR A 563 9.00 -4.57 -0.01
CA THR A 563 9.74 -5.09 1.15
C THR A 563 9.24 -6.47 1.57
N LEU A 564 7.92 -6.68 1.63
CA LEU A 564 7.34 -7.99 1.94
C LEU A 564 7.72 -9.06 0.90
N VAL A 565 7.68 -8.71 -0.39
CA VAL A 565 8.08 -9.63 -1.47
C VAL A 565 9.55 -10.01 -1.34
N GLU A 566 10.46 -9.06 -1.13
CA GLU A 566 11.89 -9.32 -0.93
C GLU A 566 12.13 -10.20 0.31
N TRP A 567 11.42 -9.95 1.42
CA TRP A 567 11.54 -10.74 2.63
C TRP A 567 11.06 -12.19 2.44
N VAL A 568 9.93 -12.40 1.77
CA VAL A 568 9.43 -13.75 1.47
C VAL A 568 10.39 -14.51 0.56
N ILE A 569 10.91 -13.87 -0.49
CA ILE A 569 11.88 -14.49 -1.42
C ILE A 569 13.15 -14.88 -0.67
N LYS A 570 13.63 -14.05 0.26
CA LYS A 570 14.81 -14.38 1.06
C LYS A 570 14.59 -15.62 1.94
N ASN A 571 13.38 -15.81 2.45
CA ASN A 571 13.02 -16.98 3.25
C ASN A 571 12.66 -18.22 2.39
N SER A 572 12.64 -18.09 1.06
CA SER A 572 12.33 -19.18 0.13
C SER A 572 13.55 -20.02 -0.28
N SER A 573 14.76 -19.55 0.02
CA SER A 573 16.05 -20.15 -0.39
C SER A 573 16.63 -21.14 0.63
#